data_4ea3f21820f68475c336a2ea550e4b17
#
_entry.id   4ea3f21820f68475c336a2ea550e4b17
#
_cell.length_a   1.000
_cell.length_b   1.000
_cell.length_c   1.000
_cell.angle_alpha   90.00
_cell.angle_beta   90.00
_cell.angle_gamma   90.00
#
_symmetry.space_group_name_H-M   'P 1'
#
loop_
_entity.id
_entity.type
_entity.pdbx_description
1 polymer ?
#
loop_
_entity_poly.entity_id
_entity_poly.type
_entity_poly.pdbx_seq_one_letter_code
_entity_poly.pdbx_strand_id
1 'polypeptide(L)'
;MASWYKIKVSAKLTVRANNLKVRKTPQMGDSVRTLQEGAVVQATERALISGDPWFHINDGWISGKFVEGWVKDNNNNNSWWYVEKSYGYPSATWTVINGKDYCFGKDAYLFVYCYIKAANGKDYYWVDDDGVWIKGETTSTPDRSKY
;
A
#
# COMPACT_ATOMS: atom_id res chain seq x y z
N MET A 1 28.14 -7.24 6.34
CA MET A 1 26.77 -6.89 6.74
C MET A 1 25.96 -6.49 5.51
N ALA A 2 24.81 -7.10 5.36
CA ALA A 2 23.93 -6.73 4.24
C ALA A 2 23.32 -5.34 4.49
N SER A 3 23.29 -4.51 3.46
CA SER A 3 22.63 -3.20 3.48
C SER A 3 21.34 -3.31 2.67
N TRP A 4 20.24 -2.89 3.26
CA TRP A 4 18.93 -2.93 2.60
C TRP A 4 18.43 -1.52 2.36
N TYR A 5 17.79 -1.32 1.23
CA TYR A 5 17.08 -0.08 1.01
C TYR A 5 15.82 -0.08 1.88
N LYS A 6 15.78 0.83 2.86
CA LYS A 6 14.66 0.94 3.80
C LYS A 6 14.02 2.31 3.70
N ILE A 7 12.71 2.34 3.82
CA ILE A 7 11.97 3.58 3.97
C ILE A 7 11.12 3.52 5.23
N LYS A 8 10.86 4.68 5.80
CA LYS A 8 9.97 4.79 6.95
C LYS A 8 8.53 4.81 6.47
N VAL A 9 7.71 3.98 7.08
CA VAL A 9 6.30 3.85 6.73
C VAL A 9 5.45 3.85 7.99
N SER A 10 4.15 4.04 7.79
CA SER A 10 3.14 3.79 8.81
C SER A 10 2.13 2.84 8.17
N ALA A 11 2.08 1.61 8.66
CA ALA A 11 1.25 0.60 8.05
C ALA A 11 0.53 -0.23 9.11
N LYS A 12 -0.76 -0.44 8.89
CA LYS A 12 -1.56 -1.39 9.66
C LYS A 12 -1.84 -2.55 8.73
N LEU A 13 -1.22 -3.69 9.02
CA LEU A 13 -1.23 -4.85 8.13
C LEU A 13 -1.95 -6.01 8.79
N THR A 14 -2.75 -6.72 8.01
CA THR A 14 -3.44 -7.93 8.43
C THR A 14 -2.71 -9.13 7.86
N VAL A 15 -2.37 -10.08 8.73
CA VAL A 15 -1.69 -11.32 8.33
C VAL A 15 -2.67 -12.23 7.60
N ARG A 16 -2.25 -12.77 6.46
CA ARG A 16 -3.05 -13.63 5.59
C ARG A 16 -2.44 -15.03 5.43
N ALA A 17 -1.64 -15.45 6.38
CA ALA A 17 -1.07 -16.80 6.41
C ALA A 17 -0.93 -17.27 7.85
N ASN A 18 -1.00 -18.56 8.06
CA ASN A 18 -0.74 -19.15 9.37
C ASN A 18 0.75 -19.34 9.57
N ASN A 19 1.21 -19.19 10.81
CA ASN A 19 2.61 -19.38 11.18
C ASN A 19 3.57 -18.49 10.40
N LEU A 20 3.15 -17.24 10.12
CA LEU A 20 4.03 -16.25 9.50
C LEU A 20 5.15 -15.94 10.48
N LYS A 21 6.39 -16.17 10.04
CA LYS A 21 7.55 -15.97 10.91
C LYS A 21 7.90 -14.51 11.06
N VAL A 22 8.12 -14.09 12.30
CA VAL A 22 8.74 -12.80 12.62
C VAL A 22 10.23 -13.08 12.78
N ARG A 23 11.06 -12.46 11.94
CA ARG A 23 12.49 -12.76 11.87
C ARG A 23 13.33 -11.60 12.38
N LYS A 24 14.48 -11.90 12.95
CA LYS A 24 15.41 -10.86 13.44
C LYS A 24 15.91 -9.96 12.31
N THR A 25 16.12 -10.54 11.12
CA THR A 25 16.47 -9.80 9.90
C THR A 25 15.60 -10.31 8.76
N PRO A 26 15.38 -9.48 7.73
CA PRO A 26 14.56 -9.94 6.61
C PRO A 26 15.11 -11.18 5.93
N GLN A 27 14.18 -12.00 5.41
CA GLN A 27 14.45 -13.16 4.56
C GLN A 27 15.10 -14.34 5.29
N MET A 28 16.36 -14.22 5.69
CA MET A 28 17.16 -15.33 6.21
C MET A 28 17.36 -15.30 7.73
N GLY A 29 16.82 -14.30 8.40
CA GLY A 29 17.03 -14.16 9.82
C GLY A 29 16.32 -15.22 10.65
N ASP A 30 16.81 -15.45 11.88
CA ASP A 30 16.19 -16.38 12.81
C ASP A 30 14.77 -15.93 13.17
N SER A 31 13.86 -16.88 13.31
CA SER A 31 12.50 -16.63 13.75
C SER A 31 12.47 -16.41 15.25
N VAL A 32 11.85 -15.33 15.68
CA VAL A 32 11.65 -15.02 17.10
C VAL A 32 10.27 -15.45 17.59
N ARG A 33 9.29 -15.53 16.70
CA ARG A 33 7.93 -16.00 16.96
C ARG A 33 7.16 -16.14 15.65
N THR A 34 5.91 -16.56 15.74
CA THR A 34 5.04 -16.65 14.58
C THR A 34 3.74 -15.87 14.81
N LEU A 35 3.11 -15.47 13.69
CA LEU A 35 1.81 -14.81 13.67
C LEU A 35 0.80 -15.70 12.97
N GLN A 36 -0.44 -15.65 13.40
CA GLN A 36 -1.51 -16.41 12.79
C GLN A 36 -2.35 -15.53 11.86
N GLU A 37 -3.05 -16.18 10.94
CA GLU A 37 -3.94 -15.48 10.03
C GLU A 37 -4.95 -14.63 10.79
N GLY A 38 -5.17 -13.40 10.33
CA GLY A 38 -6.08 -12.44 10.96
C GLY A 38 -5.41 -11.53 11.97
N ALA A 39 -4.18 -11.82 12.39
CA ALA A 39 -3.44 -10.93 13.28
C ALA A 39 -3.21 -9.59 12.60
N VAL A 40 -3.34 -8.49 13.37
CA VAL A 40 -3.12 -7.13 12.88
C VAL A 40 -1.86 -6.60 13.54
N VAL A 41 -0.94 -6.08 12.74
CA VAL A 41 0.33 -5.55 13.22
C VAL A 41 0.58 -4.16 12.65
N GLN A 42 1.39 -3.38 13.38
CA GLN A 42 1.83 -2.05 12.93
C GLN A 42 3.27 -2.16 12.45
N ALA A 43 3.52 -1.69 11.23
CA ALA A 43 4.86 -1.65 10.66
C ALA A 43 5.36 -0.21 10.59
N THR A 44 6.65 -0.03 10.81
CA THR A 44 7.30 1.29 10.84
C THR A 44 8.35 1.45 9.76
N GLU A 45 8.79 0.36 9.14
CA GLU A 45 9.76 0.38 8.05
C GLU A 45 9.40 -0.66 7.01
N ARG A 46 9.78 -0.40 5.77
CA ARG A 46 9.68 -1.37 4.69
C ARG A 46 11.07 -1.48 4.04
N ALA A 47 11.56 -2.70 3.89
CA ALA A 47 12.77 -3.01 3.16
C ALA A 47 12.43 -3.78 1.89
N LEU A 48 13.26 -3.64 0.85
CA LEU A 48 13.19 -4.48 -0.35
C LEU A 48 14.39 -5.39 -0.36
N ILE A 49 14.15 -6.69 -0.40
CA ILE A 49 15.19 -7.72 -0.46
C ILE A 49 14.97 -8.50 -1.74
N SER A 50 15.86 -8.34 -2.70
CA SER A 50 15.72 -8.98 -4.02
C SER A 50 14.36 -8.70 -4.66
N GLY A 51 13.87 -7.47 -4.47
CA GLY A 51 12.56 -7.04 -5.00
C GLY A 51 11.36 -7.40 -4.13
N ASP A 52 11.54 -8.18 -3.08
CA ASP A 52 10.45 -8.59 -2.19
C ASP A 52 10.32 -7.63 -1.00
N PRO A 53 9.10 -7.18 -0.67
CA PRO A 53 8.91 -6.28 0.47
C PRO A 53 8.95 -7.04 1.79
N TRP A 54 9.62 -6.44 2.78
CA TRP A 54 9.65 -6.90 4.16
C TRP A 54 9.28 -5.72 5.05
N PHE A 55 8.48 -5.99 6.05
CA PHE A 55 7.99 -4.96 6.98
C PHE A 55 8.53 -5.19 8.37
N HIS A 56 9.04 -4.12 8.98
CA HIS A 56 9.51 -4.14 10.36
C HIS A 56 8.35 -3.84 11.30
N ILE A 57 8.11 -4.75 12.23
CA ILE A 57 7.19 -4.59 13.34
C ILE A 57 8.00 -4.49 14.64
N ASN A 58 7.36 -4.46 15.82
CA ASN A 58 8.04 -4.20 17.09
C ASN A 58 9.33 -4.97 17.31
N ASP A 59 9.32 -6.25 17.03
CA ASP A 59 10.37 -7.18 17.44
C ASP A 59 11.03 -7.90 16.27
N GLY A 60 10.72 -7.53 15.05
CA GLY A 60 11.38 -8.15 13.90
C GLY A 60 10.71 -7.84 12.58
N TRP A 61 11.00 -8.66 11.59
CA TRP A 61 10.61 -8.45 10.20
C TRP A 61 9.67 -9.55 9.73
N ILE A 62 8.67 -9.15 8.95
CA ILE A 62 7.71 -10.08 8.33
C ILE A 62 7.69 -9.88 6.82
N SER A 63 7.46 -10.96 6.08
CA SER A 63 7.36 -10.90 4.62
C SER A 63 6.08 -10.18 4.19
N GLY A 64 6.22 -9.23 3.27
CA GLY A 64 5.08 -8.54 2.67
C GLY A 64 4.24 -9.41 1.75
N LYS A 65 4.67 -10.63 1.45
CA LYS A 65 3.92 -11.57 0.60
C LYS A 65 2.69 -12.14 1.29
N PHE A 66 2.61 -12.07 2.61
CA PHE A 66 1.60 -12.75 3.40
C PHE A 66 0.75 -11.79 4.23
N VAL A 67 0.74 -10.52 3.86
CA VAL A 67 -0.02 -9.49 4.56
C VAL A 67 -0.78 -8.64 3.56
N GLU A 68 -1.79 -7.92 4.04
CA GLU A 68 -2.47 -6.90 3.23
C GLU A 68 -2.83 -5.70 4.08
N GLY A 69 -2.89 -4.53 3.45
CA GLY A 69 -3.27 -3.30 4.11
C GLY A 69 -2.69 -2.06 3.44
N TRP A 70 -3.09 -0.92 3.97
CA TRP A 70 -2.61 0.37 3.51
C TRP A 70 -1.26 0.69 4.11
N VAL A 71 -0.36 1.21 3.29
CA VAL A 71 0.98 1.64 3.70
C VAL A 71 1.15 3.10 3.37
N LYS A 72 1.48 3.91 4.37
CA LYS A 72 1.78 5.33 4.20
C LYS A 72 3.30 5.49 4.14
N ASP A 73 3.78 6.08 3.06
CA ASP A 73 5.21 6.34 2.86
C ASP A 73 5.59 7.67 3.54
N ASN A 74 6.23 7.60 4.68
CA ASN A 74 6.60 8.78 5.45
C ASN A 74 7.81 9.52 4.85
N ASN A 75 8.46 8.92 3.86
CA ASN A 75 9.59 9.52 3.15
C ASN A 75 9.19 10.21 1.84
N ASN A 76 7.94 10.06 1.40
CA ASN A 76 7.47 10.60 0.12
C ASN A 76 6.12 11.30 0.28
N ASN A 77 6.14 12.49 0.91
CA ASN A 77 4.95 13.35 1.07
C ASN A 77 3.74 12.63 1.65
N ASN A 78 3.97 11.60 2.48
CA ASN A 78 2.91 10.80 3.07
C ASN A 78 2.00 10.16 2.01
N SER A 79 2.57 9.75 0.89
CA SER A 79 1.85 9.04 -0.16
C SER A 79 1.48 7.64 0.30
N TRP A 80 0.40 7.10 -0.26
CA TRP A 80 -0.14 5.80 0.15
C TRP A 80 -0.04 4.79 -0.96
N TRP A 81 0.24 3.53 -0.61
CA TRP A 81 -0.01 2.40 -1.51
C TRP A 81 -0.74 1.30 -0.75
N TYR A 82 -1.21 0.29 -1.48
CA TYR A 82 -1.93 -0.83 -0.89
C TYR A 82 -1.19 -2.13 -1.16
N VAL A 83 -0.96 -2.90 -0.10
CA VAL A 83 -0.34 -4.23 -0.23
C VAL A 83 -1.45 -5.26 -0.25
N GLU A 84 -1.50 -6.05 -1.31
CA GLU A 84 -2.48 -7.11 -1.46
C GLU A 84 -1.89 -8.44 -1.01
N LYS A 85 -2.78 -9.34 -0.60
CA LYS A 85 -2.43 -10.73 -0.35
C LYS A 85 -1.74 -11.31 -1.58
N SER A 86 -0.79 -12.21 -1.37
CA SER A 86 -0.04 -12.89 -2.43
C SER A 86 0.90 -11.98 -3.20
N TYR A 87 1.35 -10.91 -2.54
CA TYR A 87 2.46 -10.16 -3.08
C TYR A 87 2.08 -9.28 -4.28
N GLY A 88 1.41 -8.22 -4.05
CA GLY A 88 1.10 -7.29 -5.13
C GLY A 88 0.83 -5.90 -4.62
N TYR A 89 1.02 -4.95 -5.52
CA TYR A 89 0.51 -3.61 -5.35
C TYR A 89 -0.30 -3.28 -6.58
N PRO A 90 -1.53 -2.79 -6.45
CA PRO A 90 -2.20 -2.24 -7.63
C PRO A 90 -1.38 -1.07 -8.18
N SER A 91 -1.18 -1.06 -9.50
CA SER A 91 -0.49 0.04 -10.18
C SER A 91 -1.15 0.30 -11.52
N ALA A 92 -1.20 1.57 -11.90
CA ALA A 92 -1.83 2.04 -13.15
C ALA A 92 -3.25 1.48 -13.30
N THR A 93 -4.03 1.41 -12.22
CA THR A 93 -5.33 0.73 -12.24
C THR A 93 -6.28 1.27 -11.16
N TRP A 94 -7.57 1.00 -11.37
CA TRP A 94 -8.60 1.17 -10.36
C TRP A 94 -8.78 -0.14 -9.59
N THR A 95 -9.00 -0.02 -8.29
CA THR A 95 -9.15 -1.18 -7.41
C THR A 95 -10.24 -0.90 -6.38
N VAL A 96 -11.09 -1.89 -6.13
CA VAL A 96 -12.10 -1.79 -5.06
C VAL A 96 -11.52 -2.35 -3.78
N ILE A 97 -11.51 -1.54 -2.73
CA ILE A 97 -11.02 -1.93 -1.41
C ILE A 97 -12.09 -1.55 -0.40
N ASN A 98 -12.63 -2.55 0.32
CA ASN A 98 -13.71 -2.35 1.29
C ASN A 98 -14.90 -1.59 0.72
N GLY A 99 -15.29 -1.90 -0.51
CA GLY A 99 -16.45 -1.31 -1.17
C GLY A 99 -16.25 0.10 -1.73
N LYS A 100 -15.03 0.61 -1.69
CA LYS A 100 -14.69 1.93 -2.23
C LYS A 100 -13.73 1.79 -3.40
N ASP A 101 -13.86 2.68 -4.37
CA ASP A 101 -13.02 2.66 -5.57
C ASP A 101 -11.83 3.61 -5.40
N TYR A 102 -10.64 3.10 -5.66
CA TYR A 102 -9.39 3.85 -5.58
C TYR A 102 -8.61 3.70 -6.88
N CYS A 103 -7.84 4.71 -7.25
CA CYS A 103 -6.98 4.66 -8.43
C CYS A 103 -5.52 4.82 -8.03
N PHE A 104 -4.68 3.94 -8.57
CA PHE A 104 -3.24 3.95 -8.30
C PHE A 104 -2.48 4.30 -9.58
N GLY A 105 -1.44 5.11 -9.43
CA GLY A 105 -0.58 5.49 -10.53
C GLY A 105 0.40 4.39 -10.92
N LYS A 106 1.23 4.67 -11.92
CA LYS A 106 2.25 3.73 -12.40
C LYS A 106 3.27 3.38 -11.33
N ASP A 107 3.49 4.28 -10.38
CA ASP A 107 4.38 4.11 -9.25
C ASP A 107 3.72 3.39 -8.07
N ALA A 108 2.48 2.92 -8.25
CA ALA A 108 1.65 2.26 -7.25
C ALA A 108 1.16 3.18 -6.13
N TYR A 109 1.43 4.48 -6.20
CA TYR A 109 0.89 5.41 -5.21
C TYR A 109 -0.54 5.81 -5.55
N LEU A 110 -1.34 6.01 -4.50
CA LEU A 110 -2.74 6.41 -4.60
C LEU A 110 -2.87 7.83 -5.10
N PHE A 111 -3.76 8.06 -6.07
CA PHE A 111 -4.18 9.40 -6.44
C PHE A 111 -5.13 9.95 -5.37
N VAL A 112 -4.88 11.17 -4.93
CA VAL A 112 -5.73 11.84 -3.94
C VAL A 112 -6.03 13.26 -4.40
N TYR A 113 -7.23 13.72 -4.11
CA TYR A 113 -7.69 15.09 -4.33
C TYR A 113 -7.37 15.61 -5.73
N CYS A 114 -7.80 14.86 -6.76
CA CYS A 114 -7.53 15.24 -8.14
C CYS A 114 -8.55 14.60 -9.08
N TYR A 115 -8.52 15.07 -10.33
CA TYR A 115 -9.26 14.46 -11.42
C TYR A 115 -8.39 13.44 -12.12
N ILE A 116 -9.01 12.33 -12.51
CA ILE A 116 -8.35 11.26 -13.24
C ILE A 116 -9.09 11.07 -14.55
N LYS A 117 -8.37 11.15 -15.67
CA LYS A 117 -8.96 11.01 -16.99
C LYS A 117 -9.50 9.60 -17.21
N ALA A 118 -10.75 9.52 -17.65
CA ALA A 118 -11.38 8.24 -17.95
C ALA A 118 -10.82 7.63 -19.24
N ALA A 119 -10.99 6.33 -19.39
CA ALA A 119 -10.57 5.60 -20.59
C ALA A 119 -11.26 6.09 -21.87
N ASN A 120 -12.46 6.66 -21.78
CA ASN A 120 -13.18 7.20 -22.93
C ASN A 120 -12.57 8.50 -23.48
N GLY A 121 -11.59 9.08 -22.78
CA GLY A 121 -10.91 10.31 -23.19
C GLY A 121 -11.73 11.58 -23.04
N LYS A 122 -12.95 11.50 -22.51
CA LYS A 122 -13.86 12.65 -22.39
C LYS A 122 -14.14 13.01 -20.95
N ASP A 123 -14.35 12.01 -20.09
CA ASP A 123 -14.73 12.24 -18.71
C ASP A 123 -13.56 12.22 -17.79
N TYR A 124 -13.74 12.85 -16.64
CA TYR A 124 -12.77 12.87 -15.54
C TYR A 124 -13.48 12.43 -14.28
N TYR A 125 -12.83 11.54 -13.53
CA TYR A 125 -13.31 11.05 -12.26
C TYR A 125 -12.65 11.82 -11.14
N TRP A 126 -13.44 12.30 -10.20
CA TRP A 126 -12.93 12.99 -9.01
C TRP A 126 -12.67 12.00 -7.89
N VAL A 127 -11.48 12.04 -7.31
CA VAL A 127 -11.18 11.33 -6.06
C VAL A 127 -10.94 12.35 -4.96
N ASP A 128 -11.46 12.05 -3.78
CA ASP A 128 -11.37 12.95 -2.62
C ASP A 128 -9.98 12.89 -1.98
N ASP A 129 -9.82 13.56 -0.84
CA ASP A 129 -8.54 13.61 -0.12
C ASP A 129 -8.15 12.28 0.52
N ASP A 130 -9.06 11.31 0.60
CA ASP A 130 -8.77 9.94 0.97
C ASP A 130 -8.53 9.04 -0.26
N GLY A 131 -8.62 9.59 -1.45
CA GLY A 131 -8.46 8.85 -2.70
C GLY A 131 -9.71 8.10 -3.16
N VAL A 132 -10.84 8.31 -2.52
CA VAL A 132 -12.08 7.61 -2.87
C VAL A 132 -12.76 8.30 -4.05
N TRP A 133 -13.16 7.52 -5.04
CA TRP A 133 -13.92 8.03 -6.19
C TRP A 133 -15.28 8.53 -5.73
N ILE A 134 -15.59 9.78 -6.07
CA ILE A 134 -16.89 10.40 -5.81
C ILE A 134 -17.67 10.43 -7.12
N LYS A 135 -18.56 9.49 -7.29
CA LYS A 135 -19.28 9.26 -8.56
C LYS A 135 -20.06 10.47 -9.02
N GLY A 136 -20.67 11.22 -8.11
CA GLY A 136 -21.45 12.41 -8.44
C GLY A 136 -20.62 13.59 -8.95
N GLU A 137 -19.30 13.52 -8.85
CA GLU A 137 -18.38 14.56 -9.30
C GLU A 137 -17.75 14.26 -10.67
N THR A 138 -18.17 13.18 -11.33
CA THR A 138 -17.69 12.85 -12.68
C THR A 138 -18.12 13.94 -13.66
N THR A 139 -17.18 14.45 -14.45
CA THR A 139 -17.44 15.59 -15.34
C THR A 139 -16.57 15.53 -16.60
N SER A 140 -17.07 16.12 -17.69
CA SER A 140 -16.25 16.34 -18.90
C SER A 140 -15.47 17.64 -18.83
N THR A 141 -15.75 18.49 -17.82
CA THR A 141 -15.13 19.82 -17.67
C THR A 141 -14.54 19.94 -16.27
N PRO A 142 -13.35 19.36 -16.01
CA PRO A 142 -12.78 19.36 -14.67
C PRO A 142 -12.44 20.78 -14.20
N ASP A 143 -12.79 21.04 -12.94
CA ASP A 143 -12.49 22.32 -12.30
C ASP A 143 -11.09 22.25 -11.69
N ARG A 144 -10.12 22.84 -12.38
CA ARG A 144 -8.72 22.81 -11.93
C ARG A 144 -8.46 23.65 -10.68
N SER A 145 -9.42 24.46 -10.25
CA SER A 145 -9.28 25.22 -9.01
C SER A 145 -9.41 24.33 -7.76
N LYS A 146 -9.87 23.09 -7.93
CA LYS A 146 -10.00 22.13 -6.81
C LYS A 146 -8.66 21.57 -6.33
N TYR A 147 -7.58 21.73 -7.10
CA TYR A 147 -6.26 21.21 -6.73
C TYR A 147 -5.12 22.04 -7.28
#